data_4fe8d775721a4e5b9eee832838fc2106
#
_entry.id   4fe8d775721a4e5b9eee832838fc2106
#
_cell.length_a   1.000
_cell.length_b   1.000
_cell.length_c   1.000
_cell.angle_alpha   90.00
_cell.angle_beta   90.00
_cell.angle_gamma   90.00
#
_symmetry.space_group_name_H-M   'P 1'
#
loop_
_entity.id
_entity.type
_entity.pdbx_description
1 polymer ?
#
loop_
_entity_poly.entity_id
_entity_poly.type
_entity_poly.pdbx_seq_one_letter_code
_entity_poly.pdbx_strand_id
1 'polypeptide(L)'
;MKKMKPVVSSNEYQKVVERELDIIKKDPEMRKFLADRADIITKEMTIRGLNVIREYMRRRNENGPYIPRLRIYGNNFNIDNVPNPQYVEKEKREYWRSLLDLKGLSKDNRMADISDYELTTERIGVYNEVLGIIENFDLNKKQRGLWVQGDFGIGKTYLMSAMAKELNKKGAGVTMVELGEFIETYKSNFGNNEDKQQKVLNNLIFVDVLIIDDIGAEHTTEWAIQQVIYPIINKRYKSEKLTFFTSNLTKFDYAKRLISPAKQTKNDEDTKETAKRLLTRIDGLTKEIQTSGNNRRESYEV
;
A
#
# COMPACT_ATOMS: atom_id res chain seq x y z
N MET A 1 21.55 56.57 -20.06
CA MET A 1 21.79 55.32 -19.29
C MET A 1 22.68 55.66 -18.09
N LYS A 2 22.12 55.67 -16.86
CA LYS A 2 22.92 55.83 -15.64
C LYS A 2 23.73 54.56 -15.41
N LYS A 3 25.07 54.63 -15.43
CA LYS A 3 25.94 53.54 -15.00
C LYS A 3 25.67 53.26 -13.52
N MET A 4 25.13 52.11 -13.20
CA MET A 4 25.07 51.63 -11.83
C MET A 4 26.47 51.54 -11.27
N LYS A 5 26.77 52.26 -10.17
CA LYS A 5 27.99 52.08 -9.41
C LYS A 5 28.04 50.68 -8.82
N PRO A 6 29.18 49.97 -8.81
CA PRO A 6 29.28 48.69 -8.14
C PRO A 6 28.95 48.87 -6.66
N VAL A 7 28.07 48.01 -6.16
CA VAL A 7 27.51 48.08 -4.78
C VAL A 7 28.58 47.72 -3.71
N VAL A 8 29.70 47.17 -4.12
CA VAL A 8 30.79 46.73 -3.22
C VAL A 8 32.12 47.24 -3.74
N SER A 9 33.01 47.77 -2.87
CA SER A 9 34.34 48.19 -3.25
C SER A 9 35.21 46.98 -3.64
N SER A 10 36.19 47.17 -4.54
CA SER A 10 37.12 46.12 -4.99
C SER A 10 37.81 45.40 -3.82
N ASN A 11 38.12 46.13 -2.75
CA ASN A 11 38.76 45.58 -1.55
C ASN A 11 37.84 44.71 -0.69
N GLU A 12 36.56 45.06 -0.59
CA GLU A 12 35.57 44.28 0.12
C GLU A 12 35.23 42.97 -0.63
N TYR A 13 35.14 43.06 -1.97
CA TYR A 13 34.97 41.85 -2.80
C TYR A 13 36.13 40.87 -2.61
N GLN A 14 37.36 41.31 -2.61
CA GLN A 14 38.55 40.47 -2.40
C GLN A 14 38.53 39.78 -1.04
N LYS A 15 38.17 40.48 0.03
CA LYS A 15 38.03 39.89 1.38
C LYS A 15 36.95 38.81 1.46
N VAL A 16 35.81 39.02 0.78
CA VAL A 16 34.74 38.01 0.70
C VAL A 16 35.24 36.76 -0.04
N VAL A 17 35.90 36.93 -1.20
CA VAL A 17 36.45 35.82 -1.97
C VAL A 17 37.46 35.00 -1.16
N GLU A 18 38.39 35.68 -0.47
CA GLU A 18 39.39 35.02 0.37
C GLU A 18 38.73 34.19 1.51
N ARG A 19 37.75 34.76 2.18
CA ARG A 19 37.01 34.07 3.21
C ARG A 19 36.29 32.83 2.66
N GLU A 20 35.65 32.93 1.51
CA GLU A 20 34.97 31.82 0.86
C GLU A 20 35.92 30.70 0.44
N LEU A 21 37.06 31.06 -0.13
CA LEU A 21 38.12 30.11 -0.48
C LEU A 21 38.67 29.38 0.76
N ASP A 22 38.81 30.10 1.89
CA ASP A 22 39.27 29.51 3.14
C ASP A 22 38.27 28.48 3.68
N ILE A 23 36.97 28.77 3.61
CA ILE A 23 35.90 27.81 3.96
C ILE A 23 35.97 26.55 3.10
N ILE A 24 36.10 26.71 1.79
CA ILE A 24 36.20 25.59 0.84
C ILE A 24 37.42 24.72 1.12
N LYS A 25 38.59 25.35 1.39
CA LYS A 25 39.84 24.64 1.71
C LYS A 25 39.80 23.90 3.05
N LYS A 26 39.05 24.38 4.01
CA LYS A 26 38.86 23.72 5.31
C LYS A 26 37.91 22.48 5.23
N ASP A 27 37.07 22.42 4.22
CA ASP A 27 36.18 21.28 4.03
C ASP A 27 36.97 20.07 3.51
N PRO A 28 36.91 18.91 4.20
CA PRO A 28 37.72 17.74 3.84
C PRO A 28 37.40 17.17 2.45
N GLU A 29 36.13 17.14 2.08
CA GLU A 29 35.68 16.62 0.78
C GLU A 29 36.10 17.56 -0.34
N MET A 30 35.89 18.85 -0.17
CA MET A 30 36.27 19.85 -1.15
C MET A 30 37.79 19.92 -1.33
N ARG A 31 38.53 19.81 -0.22
CA ARG A 31 40.02 19.76 -0.29
C ARG A 31 40.48 18.57 -1.11
N LYS A 32 39.89 17.38 -0.89
CA LYS A 32 40.20 16.19 -1.69
C LYS A 32 39.80 16.38 -3.14
N PHE A 33 38.58 16.88 -3.41
CA PHE A 33 38.08 17.11 -4.76
C PHE A 33 38.96 18.03 -5.57
N LEU A 34 39.46 19.12 -4.95
CA LEU A 34 40.35 20.07 -5.58
C LEU A 34 41.76 19.51 -5.77
N ALA A 35 42.27 18.74 -4.81
CA ALA A 35 43.60 18.11 -4.90
C ALA A 35 43.66 17.02 -5.99
N ASP A 36 42.64 16.17 -6.06
CA ASP A 36 42.53 15.09 -7.06
C ASP A 36 42.40 15.62 -8.50
N ARG A 37 42.21 16.95 -8.69
CA ARG A 37 41.99 17.61 -10.00
C ARG A 37 42.81 18.86 -10.12
N ALA A 38 43.95 18.93 -9.44
CA ALA A 38 44.85 20.11 -9.44
C ALA A 38 45.46 20.41 -10.80
N ASP A 39 45.48 19.43 -11.70
CA ASP A 39 45.89 19.56 -13.10
C ASP A 39 44.89 20.31 -13.97
N ILE A 40 43.61 20.30 -13.58
CA ILE A 40 42.52 20.89 -14.36
C ILE A 40 41.98 22.16 -13.69
N ILE A 41 41.91 22.19 -12.35
CA ILE A 41 41.29 23.29 -11.60
C ILE A 41 42.26 24.41 -11.34
N THR A 42 42.00 25.58 -11.91
CA THR A 42 42.74 26.80 -11.63
C THR A 42 42.10 27.61 -10.49
N LYS A 43 42.90 28.49 -9.85
CA LYS A 43 42.37 29.42 -8.84
C LYS A 43 41.26 30.31 -9.42
N GLU A 44 41.37 30.71 -10.67
CA GLU A 44 40.36 31.53 -11.35
C GLU A 44 39.05 30.77 -11.58
N MET A 45 39.10 29.50 -11.96
CA MET A 45 37.94 28.63 -12.05
C MET A 45 37.24 28.49 -10.69
N THR A 46 38.01 28.29 -9.62
CA THR A 46 37.45 28.16 -8.27
C THR A 46 36.74 29.44 -7.84
N ILE A 47 37.33 30.62 -8.12
CA ILE A 47 36.68 31.92 -7.80
C ILE A 47 35.37 32.08 -8.59
N ARG A 48 35.37 31.78 -9.88
CA ARG A 48 34.14 31.83 -10.69
C ARG A 48 33.06 30.82 -10.22
N GLY A 49 33.49 29.66 -9.73
CA GLY A 49 32.65 28.59 -9.29
C GLY A 49 32.20 28.67 -7.83
N LEU A 50 32.58 29.71 -7.06
CA LEU A 50 32.28 29.82 -5.63
C LEU A 50 30.80 29.57 -5.27
N ASN A 51 29.88 30.17 -6.02
CA ASN A 51 28.45 30.01 -5.77
C ASN A 51 28.01 28.56 -5.97
N VAL A 52 28.50 27.90 -7.02
CA VAL A 52 28.16 26.48 -7.31
C VAL A 52 28.74 25.56 -6.25
N ILE A 53 29.99 25.79 -5.86
CA ILE A 53 30.65 25.00 -4.80
C ILE A 53 29.92 25.17 -3.46
N ARG A 54 29.55 26.40 -3.10
CA ARG A 54 28.77 26.69 -1.88
C ARG A 54 27.41 26.03 -1.89
N GLU A 55 26.72 26.10 -3.01
CA GLU A 55 25.42 25.44 -3.17
C GLU A 55 25.55 23.90 -3.05
N TYR A 56 26.61 23.33 -3.65
CA TYR A 56 26.91 21.92 -3.48
C TYR A 56 27.16 21.56 -2.01
N MET A 57 28.04 22.31 -1.32
CA MET A 57 28.35 22.07 0.10
C MET A 57 27.12 22.18 0.99
N ARG A 58 26.16 23.04 0.68
CA ARG A 58 24.91 23.20 1.38
C ARG A 58 24.00 21.96 1.13
N ARG A 59 23.87 21.56 -0.12
CA ARG A 59 22.89 20.52 -0.55
C ARG A 59 23.35 19.08 -0.34
N ARG A 60 24.65 18.81 -0.30
CA ARG A 60 25.18 17.43 -0.23
C ARG A 60 24.71 16.63 0.96
N ASN A 61 24.32 17.29 2.07
CA ASN A 61 23.81 16.67 3.29
C ASN A 61 22.26 16.67 3.36
N GLU A 62 21.59 17.21 2.36
CA GLU A 62 20.13 17.19 2.29
C GLU A 62 19.67 15.78 1.89
N ASN A 63 18.72 15.22 2.67
CA ASN A 63 18.11 13.94 2.34
C ASN A 63 16.93 14.19 1.39
N GLY A 64 17.17 14.07 0.11
CA GLY A 64 16.18 14.35 -0.94
C GLY A 64 16.18 13.32 -2.06
N PRO A 65 15.31 13.52 -3.07
CA PRO A 65 15.17 12.60 -4.21
C PRO A 65 16.43 12.52 -5.08
N TYR A 66 17.32 13.50 -4.95
CA TYR A 66 18.56 13.56 -5.72
C TYR A 66 19.75 13.78 -4.82
N ILE A 67 20.86 13.12 -5.15
CA ILE A 67 22.18 13.33 -4.54
C ILE A 67 22.92 14.30 -5.45
N PRO A 68 23.29 15.51 -4.98
CA PRO A 68 24.08 16.43 -5.76
C PRO A 68 25.51 15.90 -5.91
N ARG A 69 26.07 15.97 -7.10
CA ARG A 69 27.45 15.62 -7.40
C ARG A 69 28.12 16.81 -8.05
N LEU A 70 29.22 17.31 -7.45
CA LEU A 70 30.02 18.37 -8.06
C LEU A 70 30.82 17.80 -9.24
N ARG A 71 30.69 18.43 -10.41
CA ARG A 71 31.36 18.05 -11.62
C ARG A 71 32.01 19.28 -12.29
N ILE A 72 32.95 19.02 -13.19
CA ILE A 72 33.60 20.04 -14.03
C ILE A 72 33.25 19.75 -15.49
N TYR A 73 32.72 20.75 -16.17
CA TYR A 73 32.46 20.73 -17.59
C TYR A 73 33.20 21.90 -18.24
N GLY A 74 34.23 21.57 -19.02
CA GLY A 74 35.15 22.56 -19.49
C GLY A 74 35.82 23.32 -18.33
N ASN A 75 35.66 24.64 -18.31
CA ASN A 75 36.22 25.50 -17.25
C ASN A 75 35.21 25.91 -16.17
N ASN A 76 34.11 25.18 -16.02
CA ASN A 76 33.03 25.54 -15.08
C ASN A 76 32.69 24.40 -14.13
N PHE A 77 32.41 24.76 -12.87
CA PHE A 77 31.77 23.83 -11.91
C PHE A 77 30.30 23.74 -12.20
N ASN A 78 29.74 22.52 -12.06
CA ASN A 78 28.31 22.22 -12.17
C ASN A 78 27.88 21.24 -11.08
N ILE A 79 26.60 21.23 -10.78
CA ILE A 79 25.99 20.24 -9.88
C ILE A 79 25.10 19.32 -10.71
N ASP A 80 25.49 18.05 -10.82
CA ASP A 80 24.66 17.02 -11.38
C ASP A 80 23.76 16.46 -10.27
N ASN A 81 22.47 16.36 -10.54
CA ASN A 81 21.51 15.75 -9.64
C ASN A 81 21.35 14.28 -10.02
N VAL A 82 21.93 13.38 -9.25
CA VAL A 82 21.80 11.92 -9.46
C VAL A 82 20.66 11.40 -8.61
N PRO A 83 19.74 10.56 -9.16
CA PRO A 83 18.67 9.97 -8.36
C PRO A 83 19.21 9.31 -7.09
N ASN A 84 18.55 9.54 -5.95
CA ASN A 84 18.88 8.92 -4.68
C ASN A 84 18.12 7.60 -4.53
N PRO A 85 18.75 6.42 -4.70
CA PRO A 85 18.04 5.15 -4.64
C PRO A 85 17.40 4.89 -3.29
N GLN A 86 18.02 5.35 -2.19
CA GLN A 86 17.50 5.16 -0.84
C GLN A 86 16.23 5.99 -0.60
N TYR A 87 16.21 7.22 -1.13
CA TYR A 87 15.03 8.08 -1.05
C TYR A 87 13.87 7.51 -1.87
N VAL A 88 14.13 7.11 -3.11
CA VAL A 88 13.13 6.48 -3.99
C VAL A 88 12.56 5.21 -3.36
N GLU A 89 13.40 4.39 -2.77
CA GLU A 89 12.97 3.16 -2.08
C GLU A 89 12.15 3.48 -0.82
N LYS A 90 12.52 4.51 -0.06
CA LYS A 90 11.74 4.97 1.10
C LYS A 90 10.37 5.48 0.68
N GLU A 91 10.28 6.34 -0.35
CA GLU A 91 9.00 6.85 -0.86
C GLU A 91 8.11 5.73 -1.40
N LYS A 92 8.70 4.77 -2.12
CA LYS A 92 7.96 3.57 -2.55
C LYS A 92 7.38 2.82 -1.37
N ARG A 93 8.16 2.56 -0.30
CA ARG A 93 7.67 1.87 0.90
C ARG A 93 6.56 2.65 1.61
N GLU A 94 6.70 3.97 1.72
CA GLU A 94 5.67 4.83 2.32
C GLU A 94 4.40 4.85 1.46
N TYR A 95 4.53 4.92 0.14
CA TYR A 95 3.42 4.80 -0.80
C TYR A 95 2.71 3.44 -0.65
N TRP A 96 3.44 2.33 -0.68
CA TRP A 96 2.83 1.01 -0.52
C TRP A 96 2.17 0.82 0.84
N ARG A 97 2.78 1.34 1.93
CA ARG A 97 2.12 1.34 3.24
C ARG A 97 0.79 2.10 3.22
N SER A 98 0.69 3.17 2.49
CA SER A 98 -0.55 3.95 2.35
C SER A 98 -1.64 3.21 1.55
N LEU A 99 -1.25 2.22 0.74
CA LEU A 99 -2.16 1.38 -0.03
C LEU A 99 -2.70 0.16 0.76
N LEU A 100 -2.21 -0.06 1.99
CA LEU A 100 -2.69 -1.12 2.87
C LEU A 100 -3.74 -0.55 3.83
N ASP A 101 -4.98 -0.96 3.67
CA ASP A 101 -6.07 -0.60 4.58
C ASP A 101 -6.58 -1.83 5.33
N LEU A 102 -6.22 -1.89 6.62
CA LEU A 102 -6.65 -2.91 7.59
C LEU A 102 -7.45 -2.28 8.73
N LYS A 103 -8.12 -1.16 8.48
CA LYS A 103 -8.97 -0.48 9.46
C LYS A 103 -10.15 -1.37 9.85
N GLY A 104 -10.55 -1.30 11.11
CA GLY A 104 -11.59 -2.15 11.66
C GLY A 104 -11.09 -3.48 12.21
N LEU A 105 -9.89 -3.95 11.84
CA LEU A 105 -9.34 -5.19 12.39
C LEU A 105 -8.72 -4.99 13.79
N SER A 106 -8.73 -6.06 14.59
CA SER A 106 -8.06 -6.10 15.89
C SER A 106 -6.57 -5.76 15.77
N LYS A 107 -5.95 -5.33 16.88
CA LYS A 107 -4.51 -5.03 16.91
C LYS A 107 -3.66 -6.23 16.46
N ASP A 108 -4.00 -7.42 16.93
CA ASP A 108 -3.25 -8.65 16.62
C ASP A 108 -3.34 -8.98 15.13
N ASN A 109 -4.51 -8.87 14.53
CA ASN A 109 -4.67 -9.06 13.09
C ASN A 109 -3.90 -8.01 12.29
N ARG A 110 -3.90 -6.74 12.72
CA ARG A 110 -3.08 -5.70 12.08
C ARG A 110 -1.58 -5.95 12.21
N MET A 111 -1.15 -6.63 13.28
CA MET A 111 0.26 -6.99 13.50
C MET A 111 0.63 -8.36 12.95
N ALA A 112 -0.32 -9.12 12.39
CA ALA A 112 -0.10 -10.46 11.89
C ALA A 112 1.13 -10.56 10.97
N ASP A 113 1.93 -11.61 11.15
CA ASP A 113 3.06 -11.96 10.29
C ASP A 113 2.90 -13.39 9.81
N ILE A 114 3.28 -13.65 8.56
CA ILE A 114 3.13 -14.98 7.95
C ILE A 114 4.05 -16.00 8.62
N SER A 115 5.20 -15.57 9.14
CA SER A 115 6.16 -16.41 9.86
C SER A 115 5.66 -16.88 11.23
N ASP A 116 4.74 -16.11 11.83
CA ASP A 116 4.17 -16.40 13.16
C ASP A 116 2.90 -17.27 13.08
N TYR A 117 2.47 -17.62 11.84
CA TYR A 117 1.30 -18.48 11.69
C TYR A 117 1.60 -19.90 12.10
N GLU A 118 0.94 -20.37 13.15
CA GLU A 118 1.13 -21.72 13.66
C GLU A 118 0.61 -22.77 12.68
N LEU A 119 1.52 -23.64 12.23
CA LEU A 119 1.21 -24.72 11.31
C LEU A 119 0.77 -25.97 12.07
N THR A 120 -0.41 -26.45 11.74
CA THR A 120 -0.92 -27.77 12.14
C THR A 120 -1.28 -28.56 10.88
N THR A 121 -1.54 -29.86 11.02
CA THR A 121 -1.93 -30.72 9.90
C THR A 121 -3.16 -30.20 9.17
N GLU A 122 -4.10 -29.64 9.92
CA GLU A 122 -5.38 -29.12 9.41
C GLU A 122 -5.23 -27.77 8.72
N ARG A 123 -4.18 -26.99 9.05
CA ARG A 123 -3.94 -25.64 8.55
C ARG A 123 -2.94 -25.57 7.41
N ILE A 124 -2.11 -26.61 7.25
CA ILE A 124 -1.03 -26.62 6.25
C ILE A 124 -1.56 -26.45 4.82
N GLY A 125 -2.74 -26.99 4.54
CA GLY A 125 -3.37 -26.87 3.21
C GLY A 125 -3.67 -25.42 2.83
N VAL A 126 -4.37 -24.67 3.70
CA VAL A 126 -4.69 -23.27 3.44
C VAL A 126 -3.44 -22.39 3.46
N TYR A 127 -2.50 -22.69 4.33
CA TYR A 127 -1.22 -21.97 4.37
C TYR A 127 -0.43 -22.11 3.07
N ASN A 128 -0.29 -23.32 2.53
CA ASN A 128 0.39 -23.55 1.28
C ASN A 128 -0.28 -22.87 0.07
N GLU A 129 -1.62 -22.85 0.04
CA GLU A 129 -2.35 -22.09 -1.00
C GLU A 129 -2.05 -20.59 -0.90
N VAL A 130 -2.04 -20.05 0.32
CA VAL A 130 -1.70 -18.64 0.56
C VAL A 130 -0.27 -18.33 0.15
N LEU A 131 0.70 -19.18 0.52
CA LEU A 131 2.10 -19.01 0.07
C LEU A 131 2.22 -19.06 -1.44
N GLY A 132 1.56 -20.03 -2.09
CA GLY A 132 1.55 -20.13 -3.55
C GLY A 132 1.00 -18.89 -4.23
N ILE A 133 -0.04 -18.26 -3.66
CA ILE A 133 -0.58 -16.99 -4.15
C ILE A 133 0.44 -15.87 -3.95
N ILE A 134 1.04 -15.76 -2.77
CA ILE A 134 2.05 -14.73 -2.48
C ILE A 134 3.23 -14.86 -3.45
N GLU A 135 3.76 -16.05 -3.63
CA GLU A 135 4.93 -16.31 -4.48
C GLU A 135 4.68 -15.95 -5.95
N ASN A 136 3.53 -16.36 -6.48
CA ASN A 136 3.16 -16.19 -7.89
C ASN A 136 2.38 -14.91 -8.16
N PHE A 137 2.26 -14.01 -7.19
CA PHE A 137 1.51 -12.78 -7.33
C PHE A 137 2.08 -11.88 -8.42
N ASP A 138 1.22 -11.48 -9.36
CA ASP A 138 1.53 -10.55 -10.44
C ASP A 138 0.30 -9.66 -10.72
N LEU A 139 0.46 -8.35 -10.54
CA LEU A 139 -0.61 -7.36 -10.76
C LEU A 139 -1.18 -7.37 -12.19
N ASN A 140 -0.40 -7.86 -13.16
CA ASN A 140 -0.77 -7.85 -14.57
C ASN A 140 -1.42 -9.17 -15.03
N LYS A 141 -1.54 -10.15 -14.13
CA LYS A 141 -2.13 -11.45 -14.45
C LYS A 141 -3.44 -11.65 -13.73
N LYS A 142 -4.39 -12.27 -14.44
CA LYS A 142 -5.61 -12.76 -13.82
C LYS A 142 -5.28 -13.87 -12.85
N GLN A 143 -5.72 -13.73 -11.61
CA GLN A 143 -5.55 -14.70 -10.54
C GLN A 143 -6.89 -14.93 -9.84
N ARG A 144 -7.10 -16.14 -9.34
CA ARG A 144 -8.24 -16.46 -8.49
C ARG A 144 -7.81 -16.37 -7.03
N GLY A 145 -8.64 -15.73 -6.22
CA GLY A 145 -8.48 -15.72 -4.78
C GLY A 145 -9.00 -16.99 -4.12
N LEU A 146 -9.19 -16.92 -2.81
CA LEU A 146 -9.69 -18.02 -2.00
C LEU A 146 -10.98 -17.64 -1.29
N TRP A 147 -11.88 -18.61 -1.16
CA TRP A 147 -12.91 -18.65 -0.14
C TRP A 147 -12.41 -19.58 0.96
N VAL A 148 -11.97 -19.02 2.08
CA VAL A 148 -11.43 -19.79 3.21
C VAL A 148 -12.55 -20.08 4.20
N GLN A 149 -13.01 -21.34 4.22
CA GLN A 149 -14.07 -21.79 5.11
C GLN A 149 -13.49 -22.52 6.32
N GLY A 150 -14.09 -22.33 7.49
CA GLY A 150 -13.74 -23.03 8.73
C GLY A 150 -14.33 -22.39 9.97
N ASP A 151 -14.21 -23.06 11.12
CA ASP A 151 -14.81 -22.65 12.39
C ASP A 151 -14.26 -21.31 12.93
N PHE A 152 -14.94 -20.78 13.93
CA PHE A 152 -14.51 -19.56 14.62
C PHE A 152 -13.17 -19.78 15.35
N GLY A 153 -12.35 -18.72 15.42
CA GLY A 153 -11.15 -18.70 16.24
C GLY A 153 -9.94 -19.48 15.70
N ILE A 154 -10.05 -20.16 14.54
CA ILE A 154 -8.97 -20.98 13.98
C ILE A 154 -7.88 -20.20 13.23
N GLY A 155 -7.94 -18.85 13.19
CA GLY A 155 -6.89 -18.01 12.63
C GLY A 155 -7.05 -17.64 11.15
N LYS A 156 -8.26 -17.76 10.55
CA LYS A 156 -8.51 -17.32 9.15
C LYS A 156 -8.18 -15.85 8.92
N THR A 157 -8.75 -14.98 9.73
CA THR A 157 -8.52 -13.52 9.67
C THR A 157 -7.04 -13.18 9.82
N TYR A 158 -6.33 -13.85 10.75
CA TYR A 158 -4.89 -13.67 10.96
C TYR A 158 -4.10 -14.01 9.69
N LEU A 159 -4.34 -15.18 9.10
CA LEU A 159 -3.66 -15.62 7.88
C LEU A 159 -3.92 -14.67 6.71
N MET A 160 -5.16 -14.21 6.53
CA MET A 160 -5.51 -13.25 5.49
C MET A 160 -4.87 -11.89 5.72
N SER A 161 -4.76 -11.42 6.95
CA SER A 161 -4.07 -10.17 7.29
C SER A 161 -2.57 -10.27 7.03
N ALA A 162 -1.94 -11.39 7.37
CA ALA A 162 -0.54 -11.65 7.05
C ALA A 162 -0.30 -11.66 5.53
N MET A 163 -1.16 -12.37 4.77
CA MET A 163 -1.12 -12.37 3.31
C MET A 163 -1.28 -10.95 2.73
N ALA A 164 -2.20 -10.15 3.26
CA ALA A 164 -2.41 -8.78 2.84
C ALA A 164 -1.12 -7.95 2.89
N LYS A 165 -0.35 -8.10 3.95
CA LYS A 165 0.93 -7.41 4.12
C LYS A 165 1.97 -7.88 3.10
N GLU A 166 2.06 -9.18 2.86
CA GLU A 166 3.01 -9.73 1.89
C GLU A 166 2.69 -9.26 0.46
N LEU A 167 1.40 -9.26 0.07
CA LEU A 167 0.97 -8.73 -1.22
C LEU A 167 1.22 -7.23 -1.34
N ASN A 168 1.02 -6.48 -0.25
CA ASN A 168 1.32 -5.06 -0.22
C ASN A 168 2.83 -4.79 -0.35
N LYS A 169 3.70 -5.58 0.28
CA LYS A 169 5.17 -5.50 0.08
C LYS A 169 5.57 -5.71 -1.39
N LYS A 170 4.77 -6.46 -2.15
CA LYS A 170 4.94 -6.67 -3.60
C LYS A 170 4.34 -5.54 -4.46
N GLY A 171 3.82 -4.50 -3.84
CA GLY A 171 3.32 -3.30 -4.51
C GLY A 171 1.83 -3.28 -4.80
N ALA A 172 1.05 -4.26 -4.29
CA ALA A 172 -0.39 -4.24 -4.41
C ALA A 172 -1.05 -3.23 -3.48
N GLY A 173 -2.07 -2.53 -3.95
CA GLY A 173 -3.06 -1.90 -3.09
C GLY A 173 -3.95 -2.98 -2.48
N VAL A 174 -4.00 -3.05 -1.14
CA VAL A 174 -4.78 -4.07 -0.43
C VAL A 174 -5.73 -3.43 0.56
N THR A 175 -6.99 -3.82 0.51
CA THR A 175 -7.99 -3.46 1.51
C THR A 175 -8.60 -4.73 2.10
N MET A 176 -8.69 -4.79 3.42
CA MET A 176 -9.37 -5.86 4.15
C MET A 176 -10.46 -5.25 5.02
N VAL A 177 -11.67 -5.78 4.92
CA VAL A 177 -12.84 -5.31 5.67
C VAL A 177 -13.58 -6.49 6.29
N GLU A 178 -14.01 -6.35 7.53
CA GLU A 178 -15.05 -7.19 8.10
C GLU A 178 -16.40 -6.74 7.54
N LEU A 179 -17.12 -7.66 6.89
CA LEU A 179 -18.30 -7.29 6.10
C LEU A 179 -19.43 -6.71 6.95
N GLY A 180 -19.67 -7.27 8.14
CA GLY A 180 -20.72 -6.80 9.04
C GLY A 180 -20.48 -5.36 9.50
N GLU A 181 -19.30 -5.08 10.04
CA GLU A 181 -18.90 -3.73 10.48
C GLU A 181 -18.92 -2.73 9.31
N PHE A 182 -18.45 -3.17 8.14
CA PHE A 182 -18.48 -2.33 6.95
C PHE A 182 -19.91 -1.94 6.55
N ILE A 183 -20.85 -2.90 6.51
CA ILE A 183 -22.25 -2.64 6.15
C ILE A 183 -22.90 -1.67 7.15
N GLU A 184 -22.71 -1.87 8.46
CA GLU A 184 -23.25 -0.99 9.50
C GLU A 184 -22.69 0.44 9.38
N THR A 185 -21.38 0.58 9.20
CA THR A 185 -20.73 1.87 9.01
C THR A 185 -21.20 2.54 7.72
N TYR A 186 -21.33 1.79 6.64
CA TYR A 186 -21.81 2.31 5.35
C TYR A 186 -23.26 2.78 5.46
N LYS A 187 -24.12 2.02 6.16
CA LYS A 187 -25.52 2.34 6.39
C LYS A 187 -25.70 3.57 7.27
N SER A 188 -24.93 3.69 8.37
CA SER A 188 -25.01 4.83 9.29
C SER A 188 -24.62 6.16 8.64
N ASN A 189 -23.80 6.13 7.61
CA ASN A 189 -23.39 7.28 6.83
C ASN A 189 -24.33 7.57 5.64
N PHE A 190 -25.38 6.73 5.45
CA PHE A 190 -26.30 6.87 4.31
C PHE A 190 -27.11 8.18 4.41
N GLY A 191 -27.12 8.97 3.34
CA GLY A 191 -27.84 10.25 3.26
C GLY A 191 -27.06 11.47 3.77
N ASN A 192 -25.94 11.31 4.47
CA ASN A 192 -25.17 12.44 5.00
C ASN A 192 -24.15 13.02 4.02
N ASN A 193 -23.61 12.18 3.11
CA ASN A 193 -22.65 12.61 2.09
C ASN A 193 -22.47 11.53 1.02
N GLU A 194 -23.25 11.60 -0.05
CA GLU A 194 -23.25 10.62 -1.14
C GLU A 194 -21.88 10.47 -1.80
N ASP A 195 -21.13 11.57 -1.95
CA ASP A 195 -19.79 11.54 -2.53
C ASP A 195 -18.79 10.71 -1.69
N LYS A 196 -18.87 10.82 -0.37
CA LYS A 196 -18.01 10.03 0.53
C LYS A 196 -18.38 8.56 0.48
N GLN A 197 -19.67 8.23 0.47
CA GLN A 197 -20.14 6.85 0.37
C GLN A 197 -19.70 6.21 -0.93
N GLN A 198 -19.88 6.90 -2.05
CA GLN A 198 -19.44 6.40 -3.35
C GLN A 198 -17.93 6.21 -3.40
N LYS A 199 -17.14 7.10 -2.78
CA LYS A 199 -15.68 6.94 -2.69
C LYS A 199 -15.29 5.70 -1.89
N VAL A 200 -15.94 5.43 -0.76
CA VAL A 200 -15.67 4.24 0.07
C VAL A 200 -16.01 2.97 -0.70
N LEU A 201 -17.16 2.92 -1.35
CA LEU A 201 -17.57 1.77 -2.17
C LEU A 201 -16.60 1.56 -3.35
N ASN A 202 -16.23 2.65 -4.03
CA ASN A 202 -15.29 2.62 -5.14
C ASN A 202 -13.90 2.12 -4.71
N ASN A 203 -13.46 2.45 -3.49
CA ASN A 203 -12.19 1.92 -2.98
C ASN A 203 -12.22 0.38 -2.93
N LEU A 204 -13.28 -0.22 -2.39
CA LEU A 204 -13.40 -1.69 -2.38
C LEU A 204 -13.51 -2.30 -3.77
N ILE A 205 -14.14 -1.59 -4.71
CA ILE A 205 -14.31 -2.07 -6.08
C ILE A 205 -12.99 -2.05 -6.86
N PHE A 206 -12.19 -0.99 -6.71
CA PHE A 206 -11.05 -0.73 -7.60
C PHE A 206 -9.69 -1.07 -7.01
N VAL A 207 -9.58 -1.27 -5.69
CA VAL A 207 -8.34 -1.74 -5.06
C VAL A 207 -7.84 -3.04 -5.73
N ASP A 208 -6.52 -3.23 -5.81
CA ASP A 208 -5.97 -4.40 -6.52
C ASP A 208 -6.40 -5.69 -5.86
N VAL A 209 -6.27 -5.77 -4.54
CA VAL A 209 -6.63 -6.93 -3.72
C VAL A 209 -7.66 -6.52 -2.68
N LEU A 210 -8.80 -7.20 -2.66
CA LEU A 210 -9.83 -7.05 -1.63
C LEU A 210 -9.95 -8.34 -0.83
N ILE A 211 -9.94 -8.23 0.48
CA ILE A 211 -10.25 -9.31 1.42
C ILE A 211 -11.53 -8.94 2.15
N ILE A 212 -12.56 -9.74 1.99
CA ILE A 212 -13.83 -9.63 2.71
C ILE A 212 -13.81 -10.67 3.82
N ASP A 213 -13.66 -10.20 5.05
CA ASP A 213 -13.56 -11.05 6.22
C ASP A 213 -14.94 -11.33 6.83
N ASP A 214 -15.10 -12.54 7.34
CA ASP A 214 -16.26 -13.06 8.07
C ASP A 214 -17.61 -12.93 7.32
N ILE A 215 -17.58 -13.13 5.99
CA ILE A 215 -18.80 -13.10 5.16
C ILE A 215 -19.76 -14.22 5.60
N GLY A 216 -21.03 -13.89 5.79
CA GLY A 216 -22.05 -14.80 6.28
C GLY A 216 -22.29 -14.70 7.78
N ALA A 217 -21.49 -13.96 8.56
CA ALA A 217 -21.80 -13.64 9.95
C ALA A 217 -22.74 -12.45 10.09
N GLU A 218 -22.73 -11.56 9.08
CA GLU A 218 -23.55 -10.35 9.07
C GLU A 218 -25.05 -10.60 9.03
N HIS A 219 -25.83 -9.67 9.57
CA HIS A 219 -27.27 -9.59 9.33
C HIS A 219 -27.54 -9.11 7.91
N THR A 220 -27.45 -10.04 6.95
CA THR A 220 -27.63 -9.74 5.54
C THR A 220 -29.06 -9.34 5.25
N THR A 221 -29.31 -8.06 5.00
CA THR A 221 -30.60 -7.57 4.51
C THR A 221 -30.61 -7.52 3.00
N GLU A 222 -31.79 -7.51 2.38
CA GLU A 222 -31.94 -7.33 0.93
C GLU A 222 -31.23 -6.05 0.46
N TRP A 223 -31.37 -4.97 1.21
CA TRP A 223 -30.67 -3.71 0.95
C TRP A 223 -29.14 -3.88 0.92
N ALA A 224 -28.57 -4.58 1.91
CA ALA A 224 -27.12 -4.82 1.96
C ALA A 224 -26.64 -5.64 0.76
N ILE A 225 -27.42 -6.65 0.35
CA ILE A 225 -27.11 -7.46 -0.83
C ILE A 225 -27.11 -6.60 -2.09
N GLN A 226 -28.19 -5.83 -2.30
CA GLN A 226 -28.38 -5.08 -3.55
C GLN A 226 -27.50 -3.82 -3.63
N GLN A 227 -27.30 -3.10 -2.53
CA GLN A 227 -26.61 -1.81 -2.53
C GLN A 227 -25.10 -1.91 -2.22
N VAL A 228 -24.67 -2.99 -1.58
CA VAL A 228 -23.27 -3.11 -1.12
C VAL A 228 -22.61 -4.35 -1.72
N ILE A 229 -23.07 -5.56 -1.35
CA ILE A 229 -22.36 -6.80 -1.63
C ILE A 229 -22.33 -7.10 -3.15
N TYR A 230 -23.49 -7.10 -3.78
CA TYR A 230 -23.60 -7.41 -5.20
C TYR A 230 -22.85 -6.41 -6.11
N PRO A 231 -22.94 -5.09 -5.92
CA PRO A 231 -22.18 -4.13 -6.71
C PRO A 231 -20.67 -4.33 -6.61
N ILE A 232 -20.13 -4.55 -5.40
CA ILE A 232 -18.70 -4.80 -5.19
C ILE A 232 -18.28 -6.05 -5.95
N ILE A 233 -18.91 -7.20 -5.65
CA ILE A 233 -18.51 -8.50 -6.19
C ILE A 233 -18.69 -8.54 -7.71
N ASN A 234 -19.82 -8.01 -8.22
CA ASN A 234 -20.09 -7.98 -9.66
C ASN A 234 -19.08 -7.14 -10.45
N LYS A 235 -18.72 -5.95 -9.94
CA LYS A 235 -17.73 -5.10 -10.61
C LYS A 235 -16.34 -5.72 -10.54
N ARG A 236 -15.93 -6.29 -9.39
CA ARG A 236 -14.66 -6.98 -9.24
C ARG A 236 -14.54 -8.20 -10.14
N TYR A 237 -15.63 -8.99 -10.25
CA TYR A 237 -15.70 -10.12 -11.17
C TYR A 237 -15.49 -9.69 -12.63
N LYS A 238 -16.20 -8.63 -13.06
CA LYS A 238 -16.08 -8.11 -14.44
C LYS A 238 -14.70 -7.51 -14.74
N SER A 239 -14.04 -6.95 -13.74
CA SER A 239 -12.70 -6.36 -13.83
C SER A 239 -11.58 -7.34 -13.46
N GLU A 240 -11.91 -8.61 -13.22
CA GLU A 240 -10.98 -9.68 -12.86
C GLU A 240 -10.06 -9.35 -11.68
N LYS A 241 -10.56 -8.53 -10.73
CA LYS A 241 -9.81 -8.08 -9.57
C LYS A 241 -9.69 -9.18 -8.51
N LEU A 242 -8.49 -9.39 -8.00
CA LEU A 242 -8.17 -10.42 -7.00
C LEU A 242 -8.97 -10.20 -5.71
N THR A 243 -9.78 -11.19 -5.34
CA THR A 243 -10.72 -11.08 -4.21
C THR A 243 -10.67 -12.33 -3.35
N PHE A 244 -10.61 -12.15 -2.04
CA PHE A 244 -10.59 -13.21 -1.03
C PHE A 244 -11.77 -13.06 -0.08
N PHE A 245 -12.19 -14.20 0.48
CA PHE A 245 -13.23 -14.25 1.49
C PHE A 245 -12.81 -15.18 2.62
N THR A 246 -13.16 -14.83 3.86
CA THR A 246 -13.20 -15.77 4.96
C THR A 246 -14.65 -15.97 5.39
N SER A 247 -14.99 -17.18 5.79
CA SER A 247 -16.33 -17.52 6.23
C SER A 247 -16.32 -18.73 7.16
N ASN A 248 -17.35 -18.84 7.98
CA ASN A 248 -17.66 -20.07 8.71
C ASN A 248 -18.60 -21.00 7.89
N LEU A 249 -19.10 -20.49 6.78
CA LEU A 249 -20.00 -21.19 5.86
C LEU A 249 -19.27 -21.63 4.60
N THR A 250 -19.68 -22.75 4.03
CA THR A 250 -19.36 -23.07 2.63
C THR A 250 -20.04 -22.04 1.72
N LYS A 251 -19.55 -21.91 0.49
CA LYS A 251 -20.22 -21.06 -0.50
C LYS A 251 -21.68 -21.45 -0.71
N PHE A 252 -21.95 -22.76 -0.67
CA PHE A 252 -23.29 -23.29 -0.81
C PHE A 252 -24.21 -22.90 0.37
N ASP A 253 -23.72 -23.02 1.60
CA ASP A 253 -24.50 -22.63 2.78
C ASP A 253 -24.70 -21.12 2.87
N TYR A 254 -23.70 -20.34 2.44
CA TYR A 254 -23.85 -18.90 2.30
C TYR A 254 -24.97 -18.55 1.31
N ALA A 255 -24.99 -19.19 0.14
CA ALA A 255 -26.07 -18.99 -0.83
C ALA A 255 -27.45 -19.36 -0.28
N LYS A 256 -27.56 -20.50 0.45
CA LYS A 256 -28.78 -20.87 1.14
C LYS A 256 -29.23 -19.82 2.16
N ARG A 257 -28.27 -19.28 2.93
CA ARG A 257 -28.57 -18.25 3.92
C ARG A 257 -29.10 -16.96 3.28
N LEU A 258 -28.59 -16.58 2.11
CA LEU A 258 -29.11 -15.44 1.34
C LEU A 258 -30.56 -15.61 0.89
N ILE A 259 -30.98 -16.85 0.65
CA ILE A 259 -32.31 -17.22 0.11
C ILE A 259 -33.27 -17.65 1.25
N SER A 260 -32.85 -17.67 2.52
CA SER A 260 -33.61 -18.23 3.64
C SER A 260 -34.97 -17.55 3.83
N PRO A 261 -36.04 -18.35 4.17
CA PRO A 261 -37.42 -17.87 4.37
C PRO A 261 -37.58 -16.77 5.42
N ALA A 262 -36.71 -16.72 6.42
CA ALA A 262 -36.76 -15.68 7.46
C ALA A 262 -36.57 -14.24 6.92
N LYS A 263 -36.20 -14.10 5.65
CA LYS A 263 -35.96 -12.81 4.96
C LYS A 263 -36.97 -12.55 3.84
N GLN A 264 -38.01 -13.40 3.72
CA GLN A 264 -38.98 -13.30 2.63
C GLN A 264 -39.89 -12.08 2.81
N THR A 265 -39.62 -11.05 2.02
CA THR A 265 -40.55 -9.98 1.63
C THR A 265 -41.18 -10.35 0.27
N LYS A 266 -42.15 -9.59 -0.19
CA LYS A 266 -42.99 -9.89 -1.37
C LYS A 266 -42.30 -10.15 -2.73
N ASN A 267 -40.94 -10.08 -2.81
CA ASN A 267 -40.15 -10.25 -4.04
C ASN A 267 -39.18 -11.43 -4.01
N ASP A 268 -39.72 -12.61 -3.71
CA ASP A 268 -38.96 -13.85 -3.46
C ASP A 268 -38.10 -14.32 -4.67
N GLU A 269 -38.58 -14.15 -5.90
CA GLU A 269 -37.86 -14.58 -7.10
C GLU A 269 -36.64 -13.71 -7.43
N ASP A 270 -36.77 -12.40 -7.31
CA ASP A 270 -35.68 -11.47 -7.58
C ASP A 270 -34.50 -11.64 -6.58
N THR A 271 -34.82 -11.90 -5.32
CA THR A 271 -33.80 -12.18 -4.28
C THR A 271 -33.08 -13.50 -4.56
N LYS A 272 -33.82 -14.55 -4.94
CA LYS A 272 -33.25 -15.86 -5.34
C LYS A 272 -32.32 -15.72 -6.56
N GLU A 273 -32.74 -14.97 -7.55
CA GLU A 273 -31.93 -14.74 -8.76
C GLU A 273 -30.68 -13.95 -8.45
N THR A 274 -30.79 -12.90 -7.64
CA THR A 274 -29.64 -12.08 -7.20
C THR A 274 -28.63 -12.91 -6.41
N ALA A 275 -29.09 -13.77 -5.50
CA ALA A 275 -28.23 -14.69 -4.74
C ALA A 275 -27.51 -15.69 -5.66
N LYS A 276 -28.21 -16.29 -6.64
CA LYS A 276 -27.60 -17.18 -7.64
C LYS A 276 -26.53 -16.47 -8.47
N ARG A 277 -26.83 -15.24 -8.92
CA ARG A 277 -25.89 -14.42 -9.66
C ARG A 277 -24.65 -14.07 -8.82
N LEU A 278 -24.86 -13.73 -7.54
CA LEU A 278 -23.80 -13.44 -6.59
C LEU A 278 -22.86 -14.64 -6.41
N LEU A 279 -23.45 -15.82 -6.14
CA LEU A 279 -22.70 -17.08 -6.00
C LEU A 279 -21.86 -17.39 -7.23
N THR A 280 -22.45 -17.30 -8.43
CA THR A 280 -21.72 -17.52 -9.70
C THR A 280 -20.49 -16.62 -9.82
N ARG A 281 -20.57 -15.37 -9.37
CA ARG A 281 -19.43 -14.44 -9.41
C ARG A 281 -18.38 -14.76 -8.37
N ILE A 282 -18.81 -15.13 -7.16
CA ILE A 282 -17.91 -15.60 -6.09
C ILE A 282 -17.14 -16.83 -6.57
N ASP A 283 -17.83 -17.78 -7.22
CA ASP A 283 -17.20 -18.98 -7.79
C ASP A 283 -16.19 -18.63 -8.88
N GLY A 284 -16.51 -17.67 -9.73
CA GLY A 284 -15.56 -17.21 -10.75
C GLY A 284 -14.35 -16.46 -10.17
N LEU A 285 -14.50 -15.79 -9.03
CA LEU A 285 -13.43 -15.06 -8.35
C LEU A 285 -12.53 -15.94 -7.50
N THR A 286 -13.04 -17.06 -6.92
CA THR A 286 -12.36 -17.78 -5.85
C THR A 286 -12.37 -19.30 -6.00
N LYS A 287 -11.32 -19.95 -5.50
CA LYS A 287 -11.31 -21.37 -5.14
C LYS A 287 -11.75 -21.52 -3.68
N GLU A 288 -12.61 -22.47 -3.40
CA GLU A 288 -12.98 -22.80 -2.01
C GLU A 288 -11.92 -23.71 -1.39
N ILE A 289 -11.54 -23.39 -0.15
CA ILE A 289 -10.64 -24.21 0.66
C ILE A 289 -11.18 -24.28 2.08
N GLN A 290 -11.18 -25.49 2.63
CA GLN A 290 -11.56 -25.74 4.00
C GLN A 290 -10.35 -25.80 4.91
N THR A 291 -10.44 -25.21 6.09
CA THR A 291 -9.47 -25.30 7.16
C THR A 291 -10.18 -25.57 8.49
N SER A 292 -9.52 -26.26 9.39
CA SER A 292 -10.00 -26.57 10.73
C SER A 292 -8.88 -26.35 11.75
N GLY A 293 -9.18 -26.58 13.01
CA GLY A 293 -8.21 -26.45 14.11
C GLY A 293 -8.85 -26.01 15.40
N ASN A 294 -8.08 -25.96 16.46
CA ASN A 294 -8.55 -25.54 17.78
C ASN A 294 -8.86 -24.04 17.78
N ASN A 295 -9.91 -23.68 18.53
CA ASN A 295 -10.25 -22.30 18.79
C ASN A 295 -9.16 -21.65 19.66
N ARG A 296 -8.47 -20.63 19.16
CA ARG A 296 -7.41 -19.91 19.89
C ARG A 296 -7.93 -18.85 20.85
N ARG A 297 -9.22 -18.47 20.74
CA ARG A 297 -9.85 -17.51 21.64
C ARG A 297 -10.24 -18.15 22.98
N GLU A 298 -10.39 -19.47 23.04
CA GLU A 298 -10.71 -20.22 24.25
C GLU A 298 -9.49 -20.49 25.17
N SER A 299 -8.27 -20.21 24.74
CA SER A 299 -7.06 -20.36 25.57
C SER A 299 -6.90 -19.28 26.64
N TYR A 300 -7.85 -18.38 26.81
CA TYR A 300 -7.95 -17.42 27.90
C TYR A 300 -9.06 -17.78 28.87
N GLU A 301 -9.19 -19.06 29.24
CA GLU A 301 -9.94 -19.38 30.44
C GLU A 301 -9.12 -18.94 31.66
N VAL A 302 -9.78 -18.14 32.47
CA VAL A 302 -9.37 -17.46 33.70
C VAL A 302 -8.90 -18.45 34.79
#